data_ecaa8962a0f35d1e314739434500b1da
#
_entry.id   ecaa8962a0f35d1e314739434500b1da
#
_cell.length_a   1.000
_cell.length_b   1.000
_cell.length_c   1.000
_cell.angle_alpha   90.00
_cell.angle_beta   90.00
_cell.angle_gamma   90.00
#
_symmetry.space_group_name_H-M   'P 1'
#
loop_
_entity.id
_entity.type
_entity.pdbx_description
1 polymer ?
#
loop_
_entity_poly.entity_id
_entity_poly.type
_entity_poly.pdbx_seq_one_letter_code
_entity_poly.pdbx_strand_id
1 'polypeptide(L)'
;MTAVPGCDRHRTRQIASRQRGAAGRPGAGQGATEPAPGNGDSCEAIADAAGVSTMTVHAIVNGTTSQVGGATAAALLAVTPAQAGLARVDAGGTRLRLRALQVMGHGSARVARAIGAREQTIQKVVRGDQQTVTAGLRQAVTWLYDRWWDKRAPERSPDERGAASAARHRAMIAGWCAGAGLDDAELDVPGYQPLCGWRRAAGTGIAADIEFRREKEAQPA
;
A
#
# COMPACT_ATOMS: atom_id res chain seq x y z
N MET A 1 -27.33 23.46 4.71
CA MET A 1 -26.07 22.72 4.83
C MET A 1 -26.29 21.61 5.86
N THR A 2 -26.81 20.49 5.44
CA THR A 2 -27.00 19.31 6.29
C THR A 2 -25.80 18.40 6.11
N ALA A 3 -24.92 18.36 7.10
CA ALA A 3 -23.81 17.44 7.17
C ALA A 3 -24.37 16.00 7.15
N VAL A 4 -23.84 15.16 6.27
CA VAL A 4 -24.18 13.75 6.20
C VAL A 4 -23.66 13.09 7.49
N PRO A 5 -24.53 12.59 8.38
CA PRO A 5 -24.12 12.21 9.76
C PRO A 5 -23.28 10.92 9.82
N GLY A 6 -23.05 10.24 8.72
CA GLY A 6 -22.35 8.96 8.68
C GLY A 6 -20.82 9.05 8.61
N CYS A 7 -20.28 10.03 7.89
CA CYS A 7 -18.82 10.14 7.67
C CYS A 7 -18.04 10.53 8.93
N ASP A 8 -18.60 11.39 9.78
CA ASP A 8 -17.87 11.87 10.97
C ASP A 8 -17.75 10.79 12.06
N ARG A 9 -18.77 9.95 12.23
CA ARG A 9 -18.71 8.87 13.24
C ARG A 9 -17.71 7.78 12.85
N HIS A 10 -17.58 7.49 11.57
CA HIS A 10 -16.63 6.49 11.08
C HIS A 10 -15.20 7.00 11.19
N ARG A 11 -14.96 8.25 10.79
CA ARG A 11 -13.68 8.96 10.93
C ARG A 11 -13.21 9.03 12.38
N THR A 12 -14.12 9.35 13.31
CA THR A 12 -13.80 9.43 14.75
C THR A 12 -13.48 8.05 15.33
N ARG A 13 -14.16 6.99 14.90
CA ARG A 13 -13.86 5.61 15.33
C ARG A 13 -12.53 5.11 14.79
N GLN A 14 -12.17 5.40 13.53
CA GLN A 14 -10.88 5.01 12.95
C GLN A 14 -9.70 5.72 13.65
N ILE A 15 -9.82 7.02 13.90
CA ILE A 15 -8.80 7.76 14.63
C ILE A 15 -8.65 7.21 16.05
N ALA A 16 -9.77 6.93 16.73
CA ALA A 16 -9.77 6.39 18.09
C ALA A 16 -9.26 4.95 18.18
N SER A 17 -9.49 4.10 17.17
CA SER A 17 -8.96 2.72 17.14
C SER A 17 -7.45 2.69 16.85
N ARG A 18 -6.97 3.56 15.95
CA ARG A 18 -5.54 3.71 15.66
C ARG A 18 -4.78 4.35 16.84
N GLN A 19 -5.37 5.32 17.52
CA GLN A 19 -4.77 5.91 18.72
C GLN A 19 -4.73 4.91 19.89
N ARG A 20 -5.68 4.00 20.04
CA ARG A 20 -5.64 2.94 21.05
C ARG A 20 -4.59 1.87 20.74
N GLY A 21 -4.34 1.55 19.49
CA GLY A 21 -3.24 0.68 19.06
C GLY A 21 -1.86 1.32 19.30
N ALA A 22 -1.77 2.65 19.27
CA ALA A 22 -0.54 3.38 19.55
C ALA A 22 -0.28 3.62 21.05
N ALA A 23 -1.33 3.62 21.89
CA ALA A 23 -1.22 3.89 23.32
C ALA A 23 -0.73 2.68 24.16
N GLY A 24 -0.61 1.50 23.54
CA GLY A 24 -0.13 0.28 24.20
C GLY A 24 1.37 0.00 24.10
N ARG A 25 2.19 0.93 23.59
CA ARG A 25 3.65 0.76 23.56
C ARG A 25 4.31 1.64 24.62
N PRO A 26 5.07 1.07 25.57
CA PRO A 26 5.84 1.84 26.52
C PRO A 26 7.00 2.54 25.79
N GLY A 27 7.15 3.84 26.05
CA GLY A 27 8.36 4.64 25.96
C GLY A 27 9.09 4.60 24.61
N ALA A 28 8.86 5.61 23.78
CA ALA A 28 9.74 5.96 22.67
C ALA A 28 11.10 6.44 23.20
N GLY A 29 11.97 5.48 23.49
CA GLY A 29 13.40 5.69 23.52
C GLY A 29 13.90 5.90 22.10
N GLN A 30 14.75 6.89 21.92
CA GLN A 30 15.35 7.36 20.69
C GLN A 30 15.81 6.22 19.74
N GLY A 31 15.36 6.24 18.48
CA GLY A 31 16.26 5.99 17.36
C GLY A 31 16.55 4.56 16.94
N ALA A 32 15.74 3.56 17.21
CA ALA A 32 15.77 2.34 16.40
C ALA A 32 14.60 2.37 15.41
N THR A 33 14.85 2.86 14.21
CA THR A 33 13.93 2.69 13.08
C THR A 33 13.90 1.19 12.82
N GLU A 34 12.85 0.51 13.27
CA GLU A 34 12.62 -0.90 12.93
C GLU A 34 12.71 -1.02 11.41
N PRO A 35 13.62 -1.85 10.88
CA PRO A 35 13.78 -1.99 9.44
C PRO A 35 12.45 -2.42 8.82
N ALA A 36 12.16 -1.92 7.63
CA ALA A 36 11.01 -2.39 6.86
C ALA A 36 11.11 -3.92 6.73
N PRO A 37 10.01 -4.66 6.90
CA PRO A 37 10.01 -6.08 6.60
C PRO A 37 10.51 -6.24 5.17
N GLY A 38 11.59 -7.01 4.98
CA GLY A 38 12.26 -7.16 3.71
C GLY A 38 11.25 -7.65 2.66
N ASN A 39 10.98 -6.81 1.68
CA ASN A 39 10.37 -7.22 0.43
C ASN A 39 11.49 -7.35 -0.59
N GLY A 40 12.58 -7.99 -0.13
CA GLY A 40 13.76 -8.23 -0.90
C GLY A 40 13.45 -8.90 -2.24
N ASP A 41 14.38 -8.83 -3.15
CA ASP A 41 14.38 -9.68 -4.34
C ASP A 41 14.03 -11.11 -3.90
N SER A 42 13.28 -11.86 -4.70
CA SER A 42 12.91 -13.25 -4.36
C SER A 42 14.12 -14.09 -3.92
N CYS A 43 15.31 -13.76 -4.43
CA CYS A 43 16.57 -14.37 -4.05
C CYS A 43 16.98 -14.05 -2.60
N GLU A 44 16.76 -12.81 -2.12
CA GLU A 44 17.03 -12.42 -0.73
C GLU A 44 16.09 -13.15 0.23
N ALA A 45 14.80 -13.17 -0.07
CA ALA A 45 13.80 -13.85 0.72
C ALA A 45 14.04 -15.38 0.81
N ILE A 46 14.49 -15.99 -0.29
CA ILE A 46 14.87 -17.41 -0.31
C ILE A 46 16.14 -17.63 0.50
N ALA A 47 17.13 -16.75 0.37
CA ALA A 47 18.40 -16.82 1.09
C ALA A 47 18.18 -16.76 2.61
N ASP A 48 17.37 -15.79 3.07
CA ASP A 48 17.02 -15.63 4.47
C ASP A 48 16.26 -16.86 5.01
N ALA A 49 15.27 -17.35 4.27
CA ALA A 49 14.51 -18.53 4.67
C ALA A 49 15.35 -19.83 4.72
N ALA A 50 16.36 -19.93 3.86
CA ALA A 50 17.28 -21.07 3.82
C ALA A 50 18.48 -20.92 4.76
N GLY A 51 18.71 -19.73 5.34
CA GLY A 51 19.91 -19.44 6.14
C GLY A 51 21.20 -19.44 5.33
N VAL A 52 21.14 -19.07 4.04
CA VAL A 52 22.28 -19.03 3.12
C VAL A 52 22.55 -17.61 2.63
N SER A 53 23.74 -17.37 2.05
CA SER A 53 24.07 -16.08 1.47
C SER A 53 23.22 -15.77 0.23
N THR A 54 22.69 -14.55 0.13
CA THR A 54 22.00 -14.04 -1.06
C THR A 54 22.84 -14.16 -2.32
N MET A 55 24.16 -13.92 -2.19
CA MET A 55 25.12 -14.11 -3.28
C MET A 55 25.13 -15.55 -3.82
N THR A 56 25.00 -16.53 -2.95
CA THR A 56 24.91 -17.95 -3.32
C THR A 56 23.64 -18.21 -4.14
N VAL A 57 22.50 -17.66 -3.71
CA VAL A 57 21.24 -17.82 -4.45
C VAL A 57 21.32 -17.13 -5.82
N HIS A 58 21.88 -15.93 -5.89
CA HIS A 58 22.10 -15.24 -7.18
C HIS A 58 23.04 -16.01 -8.10
N ALA A 59 24.13 -16.59 -7.56
CA ALA A 59 25.07 -17.39 -8.34
C ALA A 59 24.41 -18.62 -8.95
N ILE A 60 23.53 -19.28 -8.21
CA ILE A 60 22.76 -20.43 -8.69
C ILE A 60 21.77 -20.02 -9.78
N VAL A 61 20.98 -18.97 -9.53
CA VAL A 61 19.96 -18.47 -10.47
C VAL A 61 20.58 -18.00 -11.78
N ASN A 62 21.74 -17.35 -11.71
CA ASN A 62 22.47 -16.85 -12.89
C ASN A 62 23.33 -17.94 -13.58
N GLY A 63 23.37 -19.16 -13.03
CA GLY A 63 24.15 -20.27 -13.58
C GLY A 63 25.67 -20.07 -13.47
N THR A 64 26.14 -19.16 -12.63
CA THR A 64 27.59 -18.91 -12.41
C THR A 64 28.22 -19.94 -11.48
N THR A 65 27.41 -20.71 -10.74
CA THR A 65 27.84 -21.82 -9.90
C THR A 65 27.19 -23.09 -10.37
N SER A 66 28.00 -24.09 -10.78
CA SER A 66 27.51 -25.40 -11.20
C SER A 66 27.49 -26.44 -10.07
N GLN A 67 28.17 -26.15 -8.95
CA GLN A 67 28.24 -27.04 -7.80
C GLN A 67 27.81 -26.32 -6.53
N VAL A 68 26.85 -26.89 -5.83
CA VAL A 68 26.34 -26.40 -4.55
C VAL A 68 26.58 -27.49 -3.51
N GLY A 69 27.09 -27.11 -2.34
CA GLY A 69 27.28 -28.05 -1.24
C GLY A 69 25.96 -28.72 -0.84
N GLY A 70 26.01 -30.02 -0.52
CA GLY A 70 24.80 -30.79 -0.21
C GLY A 70 23.94 -30.19 0.89
N ALA A 71 24.54 -29.62 1.94
CA ALA A 71 23.82 -28.92 3.02
C ALA A 71 23.08 -27.68 2.50
N THR A 72 23.73 -26.87 1.67
CA THR A 72 23.14 -25.69 1.06
C THR A 72 22.01 -26.07 0.11
N ALA A 73 22.20 -27.09 -0.70
CA ALA A 73 21.15 -27.58 -1.59
C ALA A 73 19.94 -28.12 -0.81
N ALA A 74 20.15 -28.88 0.26
CA ALA A 74 19.08 -29.37 1.12
C ALA A 74 18.32 -28.22 1.79
N ALA A 75 19.02 -27.20 2.31
CA ALA A 75 18.41 -26.01 2.92
C ALA A 75 17.55 -25.24 1.92
N LEU A 76 18.04 -25.01 0.70
CA LEU A 76 17.28 -24.31 -0.35
C LEU A 76 16.05 -25.10 -0.80
N LEU A 77 16.15 -26.43 -0.94
CA LEU A 77 15.04 -27.29 -1.33
C LEU A 77 13.96 -27.41 -0.23
N ALA A 78 14.31 -27.17 1.03
CA ALA A 78 13.40 -27.19 2.15
C ALA A 78 12.57 -25.91 2.29
N VAL A 79 12.97 -24.81 1.61
CA VAL A 79 12.25 -23.52 1.69
C VAL A 79 10.89 -23.63 1.01
N THR A 80 9.83 -23.38 1.78
CA THR A 80 8.49 -23.26 1.23
C THR A 80 8.21 -21.82 0.79
N PRO A 81 7.35 -21.58 -0.22
CA PRO A 81 6.96 -20.22 -0.64
C PRO A 81 6.38 -19.38 0.51
N ALA A 82 5.73 -20.01 1.48
CA ALA A 82 5.18 -19.33 2.66
C ALA A 82 6.30 -18.80 3.57
N GLN A 83 7.34 -19.61 3.83
CA GLN A 83 8.50 -19.23 4.65
C GLN A 83 9.27 -18.06 4.03
N ALA A 84 9.43 -18.06 2.71
CA ALA A 84 10.08 -16.96 1.99
C ALA A 84 9.16 -15.75 1.73
N GLY A 85 7.93 -15.72 2.27
CA GLY A 85 7.00 -14.64 2.01
C GLY A 85 6.54 -14.54 0.54
N LEU A 86 6.80 -15.58 -0.26
CA LEU A 86 6.49 -15.65 -1.70
C LEU A 86 5.07 -16.16 -1.98
N ALA A 87 4.33 -16.60 -0.96
CA ALA A 87 2.94 -17.01 -1.11
C ALA A 87 2.12 -15.89 -1.77
N ARG A 88 1.31 -16.25 -2.75
CA ARG A 88 0.48 -15.27 -3.49
C ARG A 88 -0.81 -15.00 -2.74
N VAL A 89 -1.12 -13.73 -2.58
CA VAL A 89 -2.32 -13.23 -1.91
C VAL A 89 -3.02 -12.20 -2.78
N ASP A 90 -4.29 -11.91 -2.52
CA ASP A 90 -5.04 -10.89 -3.24
C ASP A 90 -4.36 -9.51 -3.15
N ALA A 91 -4.34 -8.79 -4.27
CA ALA A 91 -3.69 -7.48 -4.37
C ALA A 91 -4.62 -6.32 -3.98
N GLY A 92 -5.91 -6.55 -3.74
CA GLY A 92 -6.92 -5.52 -3.53
C GLY A 92 -6.55 -4.57 -2.39
N GLY A 93 -6.33 -5.10 -1.20
CA GLY A 93 -5.96 -4.32 -0.02
C GLY A 93 -4.61 -3.60 -0.18
N THR A 94 -3.63 -4.29 -0.77
CA THR A 94 -2.31 -3.69 -1.08
C THR A 94 -2.45 -2.53 -2.06
N ARG A 95 -3.28 -2.69 -3.08
CA ARG A 95 -3.58 -1.65 -4.08
C ARG A 95 -4.22 -0.43 -3.46
N LEU A 96 -5.20 -0.62 -2.58
CA LEU A 96 -5.89 0.47 -1.89
C LEU A 96 -4.94 1.26 -0.99
N ARG A 97 -4.10 0.58 -0.22
CA ARG A 97 -3.06 1.23 0.61
C ARG A 97 -2.08 2.06 -0.23
N LEU A 98 -1.60 1.50 -1.34
CA LEU A 98 -0.69 2.20 -2.25
C LEU A 98 -1.34 3.43 -2.90
N ARG A 99 -2.61 3.33 -3.29
CA ARG A 99 -3.39 4.45 -3.84
C ARG A 99 -3.59 5.55 -2.80
N ALA A 100 -3.92 5.20 -1.56
CA ALA A 100 -4.05 6.15 -0.47
C ALA A 100 -2.73 6.89 -0.18
N LEU A 101 -1.60 6.20 -0.23
CA LEU A 101 -0.28 6.84 -0.12
C LEU A 101 -0.02 7.85 -1.26
N GLN A 102 -0.47 7.56 -2.48
CA GLN A 102 -0.35 8.51 -3.59
C GLN A 102 -1.25 9.75 -3.42
N VAL A 103 -2.41 9.63 -2.78
CA VAL A 103 -3.23 10.78 -2.40
C VAL A 103 -2.47 11.72 -1.45
N MET A 104 -1.63 11.16 -0.57
CA MET A 104 -0.75 11.93 0.33
C MET A 104 0.53 12.44 -0.37
N GLY A 105 0.72 12.13 -1.66
CA GLY A 105 1.86 12.55 -2.46
C GLY A 105 3.03 11.58 -2.49
N HIS A 106 2.93 10.42 -1.85
CA HIS A 106 3.98 9.39 -1.89
C HIS A 106 3.92 8.64 -3.23
N GLY A 107 4.69 9.08 -4.22
CA GLY A 107 4.77 8.43 -5.54
C GLY A 107 5.39 7.03 -5.49
N SER A 108 5.16 6.25 -6.55
CA SER A 108 5.60 4.84 -6.65
C SER A 108 7.10 4.66 -6.44
N ALA A 109 7.95 5.55 -6.98
CA ALA A 109 9.40 5.50 -6.80
C ALA A 109 9.81 5.65 -5.33
N ARG A 110 9.17 6.57 -4.60
CA ARG A 110 9.42 6.79 -3.17
C ARG A 110 8.99 5.59 -2.34
N VAL A 111 7.80 5.07 -2.60
CA VAL A 111 7.27 3.86 -1.93
C VAL A 111 8.19 2.68 -2.18
N ALA A 112 8.55 2.44 -3.44
CA ALA A 112 9.43 1.34 -3.84
C ALA A 112 10.78 1.39 -3.10
N ARG A 113 11.41 2.57 -3.06
CA ARG A 113 12.67 2.77 -2.32
C ARG A 113 12.53 2.52 -0.83
N ALA A 114 11.40 2.91 -0.22
CA ALA A 114 11.18 2.76 1.22
C ALA A 114 11.02 1.30 1.67
N ILE A 115 10.52 0.43 0.79
CA ILE A 115 10.29 -0.99 1.09
C ILE A 115 11.23 -1.95 0.32
N GLY A 116 12.25 -1.42 -0.37
CA GLY A 116 13.17 -2.25 -1.14
C GLY A 116 12.54 -2.95 -2.36
N ALA A 117 11.42 -2.46 -2.89
CA ALA A 117 10.73 -3.06 -4.03
C ALA A 117 11.14 -2.40 -5.35
N ARG A 118 10.86 -3.06 -6.48
CA ARG A 118 11.01 -2.47 -7.81
C ARG A 118 9.85 -1.50 -8.09
N GLU A 119 10.15 -0.29 -8.55
CA GLU A 119 9.13 0.71 -8.86
C GLU A 119 8.07 0.20 -9.82
N GLN A 120 8.47 -0.54 -10.85
CA GLN A 120 7.56 -1.11 -11.84
C GLN A 120 6.54 -2.07 -11.19
N THR A 121 6.93 -2.83 -10.17
CA THR A 121 6.03 -3.69 -9.42
C THR A 121 4.97 -2.86 -8.70
N ILE A 122 5.38 -1.80 -8.00
CA ILE A 122 4.45 -0.89 -7.32
C ILE A 122 3.49 -0.24 -8.33
N GLN A 123 4.00 0.21 -9.48
CA GLN A 123 3.17 0.81 -10.53
C GLN A 123 2.12 -0.16 -11.08
N LYS A 124 2.49 -1.43 -11.33
CA LYS A 124 1.57 -2.47 -11.82
C LYS A 124 0.44 -2.75 -10.81
N VAL A 125 0.80 -2.84 -9.52
CA VAL A 125 -0.20 -3.04 -8.46
C VAL A 125 -1.15 -1.84 -8.36
N VAL A 126 -0.63 -0.62 -8.37
CA VAL A 126 -1.42 0.63 -8.31
C VAL A 126 -2.41 0.73 -9.48
N ARG A 127 -1.96 0.42 -10.70
CA ARG A 127 -2.82 0.43 -11.91
C ARG A 127 -3.89 -0.66 -11.87
N GLY A 128 -3.62 -1.78 -11.22
CA GLY A 128 -4.52 -2.93 -11.19
C GLY A 128 -4.14 -4.01 -12.20
N ASP A 129 -2.95 -3.90 -12.83
CA ASP A 129 -2.44 -4.87 -13.78
C ASP A 129 -2.10 -6.23 -13.11
N GLN A 130 -1.99 -6.24 -11.78
CA GLN A 130 -1.75 -7.44 -10.98
C GLN A 130 -2.92 -7.70 -10.03
N GLN A 131 -3.48 -8.91 -10.09
CA GLN A 131 -4.55 -9.36 -9.18
C GLN A 131 -4.02 -9.98 -7.90
N THR A 132 -2.77 -10.44 -7.92
CA THR A 132 -2.12 -11.04 -6.75
C THR A 132 -0.74 -10.43 -6.52
N VAL A 133 -0.33 -10.37 -5.26
CA VAL A 133 1.02 -9.96 -4.83
C VAL A 133 1.63 -11.02 -3.92
N THR A 134 2.92 -10.93 -3.63
CA THR A 134 3.53 -11.78 -2.61
C THR A 134 3.09 -11.33 -1.21
N ALA A 135 3.02 -12.28 -0.27
CA ALA A 135 2.71 -11.99 1.12
C ALA A 135 3.71 -10.99 1.73
N GLY A 136 5.00 -11.11 1.37
CA GLY A 136 6.04 -10.16 1.78
C GLY A 136 5.77 -8.74 1.28
N LEU A 137 5.39 -8.56 0.01
CA LEU A 137 5.04 -7.24 -0.52
C LEU A 137 3.82 -6.65 0.20
N ARG A 138 2.78 -7.47 0.44
CA ARG A 138 1.60 -7.02 1.22
C ARG A 138 2.01 -6.53 2.59
N GLN A 139 2.83 -7.30 3.32
CA GLN A 139 3.29 -6.96 4.66
C GLN A 139 4.13 -5.66 4.66
N ALA A 140 5.06 -5.52 3.72
CA ALA A 140 5.89 -4.33 3.60
C ALA A 140 5.06 -3.08 3.29
N VAL A 141 4.07 -3.19 2.39
CA VAL A 141 3.15 -2.07 2.07
C VAL A 141 2.25 -1.74 3.26
N THR A 142 1.74 -2.72 3.99
CA THR A 142 0.93 -2.49 5.20
C THR A 142 1.75 -1.75 6.26
N TRP A 143 2.97 -2.22 6.54
CA TRP A 143 3.89 -1.56 7.46
C TRP A 143 4.19 -0.10 7.08
N LEU A 144 4.42 0.16 5.79
CA LEU A 144 4.67 1.51 5.30
C LEU A 144 3.42 2.38 5.39
N TYR A 145 2.26 1.83 5.02
CA TYR A 145 0.97 2.51 5.08
C TYR A 145 0.65 2.96 6.51
N ASP A 146 0.81 2.12 7.50
CA ASP A 146 0.56 2.44 8.91
C ASP A 146 1.42 3.61 9.42
N ARG A 147 2.58 3.82 8.80
CA ARG A 147 3.50 4.92 9.15
C ARG A 147 3.24 6.21 8.39
N TRP A 148 2.67 6.14 7.18
CA TRP A 148 2.61 7.28 6.25
C TRP A 148 1.20 7.68 5.83
N TRP A 149 0.16 6.94 6.16
CA TRP A 149 -1.20 7.17 5.66
C TRP A 149 -1.75 8.58 5.96
N ASP A 150 -1.33 9.19 7.05
CA ASP A 150 -1.72 10.53 7.55
C ASP A 150 -0.67 11.61 7.28
N LYS A 151 0.49 11.24 6.73
CA LYS A 151 1.61 12.15 6.51
C LYS A 151 1.71 12.53 5.04
N ARG A 152 1.89 13.82 4.78
CA ARG A 152 2.22 14.27 3.43
C ARG A 152 3.64 13.87 3.04
N ALA A 153 3.83 13.60 1.75
CA ALA A 153 5.16 13.39 1.22
C ALA A 153 6.04 14.63 1.47
N PRO A 154 7.35 14.46 1.74
CA PRO A 154 8.27 15.58 1.85
C PRO A 154 8.33 16.38 0.54
N GLU A 155 8.47 17.69 0.66
CA GLU A 155 8.53 18.65 -0.43
C GLU A 155 9.69 19.63 -0.25
N ARG A 156 10.84 19.12 0.21
CA ARG A 156 12.02 19.95 0.56
C ARG A 156 12.76 20.48 -0.66
N SER A 157 12.80 19.68 -1.73
CA SER A 157 13.45 20.07 -3.01
C SER A 157 12.41 20.29 -4.12
N PRO A 158 12.79 20.97 -5.21
CA PRO A 158 11.92 21.10 -6.40
C PRO A 158 11.47 19.74 -6.94
N ASP A 159 12.37 18.76 -6.99
CA ASP A 159 12.10 17.41 -7.49
C ASP A 159 11.10 16.66 -6.57
N GLU A 160 11.27 16.77 -5.25
CA GLU A 160 10.32 16.19 -4.29
C GLU A 160 8.93 16.81 -4.44
N ARG A 161 8.85 18.14 -4.59
CA ARG A 161 7.59 18.86 -4.84
C ARG A 161 6.93 18.41 -6.14
N GLY A 162 7.70 18.32 -7.22
CA GLY A 162 7.23 17.84 -8.51
C GLY A 162 6.68 16.42 -8.44
N ALA A 163 7.43 15.51 -7.83
CA ALA A 163 7.04 14.11 -7.65
C ALA A 163 5.77 13.97 -6.78
N ALA A 164 5.69 14.71 -5.67
CA ALA A 164 4.52 14.69 -4.79
C ALA A 164 3.29 15.28 -5.47
N SER A 165 3.44 16.39 -6.19
CA SER A 165 2.35 17.01 -6.97
C SER A 165 1.84 16.06 -8.06
N ALA A 166 2.74 15.41 -8.81
CA ALA A 166 2.38 14.46 -9.84
C ALA A 166 1.65 13.23 -9.27
N ALA A 167 2.03 12.75 -8.08
CA ALA A 167 1.35 11.65 -7.41
C ALA A 167 -0.08 12.03 -7.02
N ARG A 168 -0.26 13.20 -6.37
CA ARG A 168 -1.58 13.72 -5.99
C ARG A 168 -2.47 13.97 -7.20
N HIS A 169 -1.93 14.54 -8.27
CA HIS A 169 -2.68 14.79 -9.50
C HIS A 169 -3.21 13.49 -10.12
N ARG A 170 -2.36 12.46 -10.23
CA ARG A 170 -2.82 11.13 -10.68
C ARG A 170 -3.92 10.56 -9.78
N ALA A 171 -3.75 10.66 -8.47
CA ALA A 171 -4.73 10.15 -7.51
C ALA A 171 -6.07 10.89 -7.61
N MET A 172 -6.03 12.20 -7.82
CA MET A 172 -7.22 13.05 -8.01
C MET A 172 -7.97 12.67 -9.29
N ILE A 173 -7.28 12.57 -10.43
CA ILE A 173 -7.90 12.18 -11.71
C ILE A 173 -8.51 10.78 -11.62
N ALA A 174 -7.80 9.85 -10.98
CA ALA A 174 -8.26 8.47 -10.83
C ALA A 174 -9.33 8.29 -9.71
N GLY A 175 -9.66 9.33 -8.98
CA GLY A 175 -10.66 9.29 -7.93
C GLY A 175 -10.28 8.38 -6.75
N TRP A 176 -8.99 8.31 -6.37
CA TRP A 176 -8.56 7.43 -5.30
C TRP A 176 -8.87 8.00 -3.91
N CYS A 177 -9.20 7.10 -2.98
CA CYS A 177 -9.47 7.45 -1.59
C CYS A 177 -8.20 7.76 -0.82
N ALA A 178 -8.27 8.77 0.04
CA ALA A 178 -7.30 8.97 1.12
C ALA A 178 -7.43 7.86 2.19
N GLY A 179 -6.35 7.64 2.94
CA GLY A 179 -6.36 6.63 4.01
C GLY A 179 -7.48 6.81 5.05
N ALA A 180 -7.87 8.06 5.33
CA ALA A 180 -8.98 8.34 6.24
C ALA A 180 -10.35 7.83 5.74
N GLY A 181 -10.50 7.52 4.45
CA GLY A 181 -11.72 6.97 3.86
C GLY A 181 -11.68 5.45 3.69
N LEU A 182 -10.63 4.79 4.16
CA LEU A 182 -10.47 3.33 4.10
C LEU A 182 -10.83 2.71 5.45
N ASP A 183 -11.50 1.56 5.42
CA ASP A 183 -11.72 0.74 6.61
C ASP A 183 -10.61 -0.30 6.72
N ASP A 184 -9.75 -0.16 7.72
CA ASP A 184 -8.61 -1.04 7.91
C ASP A 184 -8.98 -2.50 8.16
N ALA A 185 -10.16 -2.76 8.75
CA ALA A 185 -10.65 -4.11 9.00
C ALA A 185 -11.11 -4.82 7.72
N GLU A 186 -11.53 -4.04 6.71
CA GLU A 186 -12.08 -4.57 5.47
C GLU A 186 -11.10 -4.49 4.29
N LEU A 187 -9.97 -3.78 4.45
CA LEU A 187 -9.00 -3.55 3.35
C LEU A 187 -8.52 -4.83 2.66
N ASP A 188 -8.35 -5.90 3.42
CA ASP A 188 -7.86 -7.18 2.92
C ASP A 188 -9.00 -8.16 2.56
N VAL A 189 -10.27 -7.74 2.67
CA VAL A 189 -11.43 -8.53 2.23
C VAL A 189 -11.52 -8.45 0.70
N PRO A 190 -11.57 -9.59 -0.02
CA PRO A 190 -11.70 -9.59 -1.46
C PRO A 190 -12.96 -8.84 -1.93
N GLY A 191 -12.79 -7.95 -2.89
CA GLY A 191 -13.90 -7.17 -3.43
C GLY A 191 -14.29 -5.92 -2.60
N TYR A 192 -13.61 -5.62 -1.50
CA TYR A 192 -13.86 -4.41 -0.74
C TYR A 192 -13.71 -3.16 -1.61
N GLN A 193 -14.72 -2.30 -1.57
CA GLN A 193 -14.73 -1.01 -2.26
C GLN A 193 -14.91 0.11 -1.23
N PRO A 194 -13.92 1.02 -1.10
CA PRO A 194 -14.01 2.11 -0.14
C PRO A 194 -15.11 3.10 -0.54
N LEU A 195 -15.90 3.54 0.43
CA LEU A 195 -16.87 4.62 0.28
C LEU A 195 -16.14 5.97 0.32
N CYS A 196 -15.61 6.40 -0.80
CA CYS A 196 -14.99 7.72 -0.90
C CYS A 196 -16.07 8.77 -1.12
N GLY A 197 -16.16 9.74 -0.24
CA GLY A 197 -17.21 10.76 -0.24
C GLY A 197 -17.28 11.66 -1.50
N TRP A 198 -16.37 11.53 -2.44
CA TRP A 198 -16.40 12.22 -3.73
C TRP A 198 -16.35 11.26 -4.94
N ARG A 199 -16.28 9.94 -4.71
CA ARG A 199 -16.71 8.97 -5.71
C ARG A 199 -18.24 8.97 -5.73
N ARG A 200 -18.80 9.97 -6.32
CA ARG A 200 -20.13 9.80 -6.89
C ARG A 200 -20.01 8.64 -7.87
N ALA A 201 -20.93 7.69 -7.73
CA ALA A 201 -20.95 6.47 -8.46
C ALA A 201 -20.50 6.71 -9.92
N ALA A 202 -19.52 5.93 -10.39
CA ALA A 202 -19.15 5.92 -11.78
C ALA A 202 -20.43 5.58 -12.58
N GLY A 203 -21.00 6.57 -13.24
CA GLY A 203 -22.28 6.45 -13.93
C GLY A 203 -23.27 7.59 -13.65
N THR A 204 -23.10 8.31 -12.53
CA THR A 204 -23.92 9.49 -12.23
C THR A 204 -23.09 10.78 -12.37
N GLY A 205 -22.36 10.89 -13.47
CA GLY A 205 -21.55 12.05 -13.81
C GLY A 205 -22.34 13.35 -13.79
N ILE A 206 -21.79 14.38 -14.38
CA ILE A 206 -22.34 15.74 -14.53
C ILE A 206 -23.88 15.78 -14.74
N ALA A 207 -24.46 14.73 -15.35
CA ALA A 207 -25.90 14.61 -15.55
C ALA A 207 -26.70 14.50 -14.24
N ALA A 208 -26.24 13.76 -13.24
CA ALA A 208 -26.95 13.65 -11.94
C ALA A 208 -26.79 14.91 -11.07
N ASP A 209 -25.68 15.64 -11.23
CA ASP A 209 -25.52 16.95 -10.58
C ASP A 209 -26.47 18.01 -11.19
N ILE A 210 -26.70 17.91 -12.49
CA ILE A 210 -27.66 18.79 -13.19
C ILE A 210 -29.09 18.44 -12.79
N GLU A 211 -29.44 17.15 -12.69
CA GLU A 211 -30.76 16.72 -12.23
C GLU A 211 -31.02 17.10 -10.78
N PHE A 212 -30.07 16.85 -9.87
CA PHE A 212 -30.19 17.25 -8.47
C PHE A 212 -30.35 18.77 -8.29
N ARG A 213 -29.65 19.58 -9.10
CA ARG A 213 -29.83 21.04 -9.11
C ARG A 213 -31.18 21.46 -9.63
N ARG A 214 -31.67 20.81 -10.71
CA ARG A 214 -33.00 21.06 -11.29
C ARG A 214 -34.13 20.71 -10.32
N GLU A 215 -34.01 19.57 -9.61
CA GLU A 215 -35.00 19.18 -8.60
C GLU A 215 -35.02 20.15 -7.42
N LYS A 216 -33.85 20.67 -7.01
CA LYS A 216 -33.75 21.64 -5.93
C LYS A 216 -34.27 23.02 -6.32
N GLU A 217 -34.14 23.41 -7.59
CA GLU A 217 -34.66 24.65 -8.15
C GLU A 217 -36.17 24.56 -8.47
N ALA A 218 -36.71 23.36 -8.63
CA ALA A 218 -38.11 23.10 -8.90
C ALA A 218 -39.00 22.98 -7.63
N GLN A 219 -38.43 22.93 -6.43
CA GLN A 219 -39.19 22.93 -5.19
C GLN A 219 -39.64 24.33 -4.85
N PRO A 220 -40.96 24.64 -4.93
CA PRO A 220 -41.50 25.96 -4.52
C PRO A 220 -41.34 26.14 -3.00
N ALA A 221 -41.03 27.35 -2.60
CA ALA A 221 -40.88 27.78 -1.22
C ALA A 221 -42.20 27.71 -0.42
#